data_ee32579d5c3d2a59cb624b10a8edac19
#
_entry.id   ee32579d5c3d2a59cb624b10a8edac19
#
_cell.length_a   1.000
_cell.length_b   1.000
_cell.length_c   1.000
_cell.angle_alpha   90.00
_cell.angle_beta   90.00
_cell.angle_gamma   90.00
#
_symmetry.space_group_name_H-M   'P 1'
#
loop_
_entity.id
_entity.type
_entity.pdbx_description
1 polymer ?
#
loop_
_entity_poly.entity_id
_entity_poly.type
_entity_poly.pdbx_seq_one_letter_code
_entity_poly.pdbx_strand_id
1 'polypeptide(L)'
;MVPLSDPAMEAITVYLKVREGFLRGAPPKAEAWLFPSRGSEGHLTRARFGQLLKELAVEAGLDPRRVSPHVLRHSFASHLLAHGADLRSLQQMLGHADIATTQIYTHVLDERLKRLVEQAHPLATGKLS
;
A
#
# COMPACT_ATOMS: atom_id res chain seq x y z
N MET A 1 -8.86 10.59 -7.00
CA MET A 1 -8.48 9.53 -7.97
C MET A 1 -7.09 9.04 -7.64
N VAL A 2 -6.90 7.74 -7.55
CA VAL A 2 -5.61 7.13 -7.24
C VAL A 2 -5.06 6.50 -8.52
N PRO A 3 -3.84 6.82 -8.93
CA PRO A 3 -3.25 6.19 -10.12
C PRO A 3 -2.90 4.73 -9.84
N LEU A 4 -3.00 3.90 -10.87
CA LEU A 4 -2.62 2.49 -10.80
C LEU A 4 -1.30 2.28 -11.55
N SER A 5 -0.39 1.53 -10.95
CA SER A 5 0.84 1.11 -11.63
C SER A 5 0.54 0.04 -12.69
N ASP A 6 1.45 -0.14 -13.64
CA ASP A 6 1.29 -1.17 -14.67
C ASP A 6 1.15 -2.58 -14.06
N PRO A 7 1.96 -2.99 -13.07
CA PRO A 7 1.75 -4.29 -12.40
C PRO A 7 0.38 -4.43 -11.75
N ALA A 8 -0.15 -3.35 -11.15
CA ALA A 8 -1.49 -3.38 -10.56
C ALA A 8 -2.56 -3.55 -11.63
N MET A 9 -2.44 -2.87 -12.76
CA MET A 9 -3.37 -3.01 -13.89
C MET A 9 -3.35 -4.41 -14.46
N GLU A 10 -2.17 -5.01 -14.60
CA GLU A 10 -2.03 -6.39 -15.06
C GLU A 10 -2.70 -7.37 -14.09
N ALA A 11 -2.48 -7.19 -12.78
CA ALA A 11 -3.09 -8.04 -11.76
C ALA A 11 -4.62 -7.93 -11.79
N ILE A 12 -5.16 -6.73 -11.94
CA ILE A 12 -6.61 -6.53 -12.06
C ILE A 12 -7.15 -7.19 -13.31
N THR A 13 -6.45 -7.07 -14.44
CA THR A 13 -6.87 -7.69 -15.70
C THR A 13 -6.97 -9.21 -15.57
N VAL A 14 -5.99 -9.84 -14.92
CA VAL A 14 -6.02 -11.28 -14.65
C VAL A 14 -7.18 -11.62 -13.70
N TYR A 15 -7.37 -10.84 -12.66
CA TYR A 15 -8.46 -11.02 -11.69
C TYR A 15 -9.83 -10.95 -12.37
N LEU A 16 -10.05 -10.00 -13.29
CA LEU A 16 -11.34 -9.84 -13.98
C LEU A 16 -11.76 -11.09 -14.74
N LYS A 17 -10.81 -11.91 -15.19
CA LYS A 17 -11.11 -13.19 -15.86
C LYS A 17 -11.74 -14.21 -14.93
N VAL A 18 -11.49 -14.13 -13.64
CA VAL A 18 -11.99 -15.08 -12.64
C VAL A 18 -13.02 -14.46 -11.70
N ARG A 19 -13.32 -13.16 -11.87
CA ARG A 19 -14.24 -12.43 -11.00
C ARG A 19 -15.63 -13.07 -10.90
N GLU A 20 -16.13 -13.63 -11.98
CA GLU A 20 -17.45 -14.29 -11.99
C GLU A 20 -17.57 -15.41 -10.97
N GLY A 21 -16.47 -16.11 -10.69
CA GLY A 21 -16.44 -17.14 -9.66
C GLY A 21 -16.76 -16.61 -8.28
N PHE A 22 -16.41 -15.34 -8.01
CA PHE A 22 -16.70 -14.69 -6.74
C PHE A 22 -18.13 -14.16 -6.66
N LEU A 23 -18.81 -14.03 -7.81
CA LEU A 23 -20.21 -13.60 -7.86
C LEU A 23 -21.17 -14.76 -7.57
N ARG A 24 -20.75 -15.99 -7.73
CA ARG A 24 -21.57 -17.17 -7.48
C ARG A 24 -21.93 -17.24 -5.99
N GLY A 25 -23.24 -17.27 -5.71
CA GLY A 25 -23.76 -17.29 -4.34
C GLY A 25 -23.71 -15.95 -3.64
N ALA A 26 -23.27 -14.89 -4.32
CA ALA A 26 -23.27 -13.53 -3.77
C ALA A 26 -24.63 -12.86 -3.98
N PRO A 27 -25.01 -11.86 -3.15
CA PRO A 27 -26.24 -11.12 -3.37
C PRO A 27 -26.16 -10.31 -4.68
N PRO A 28 -27.33 -9.98 -5.32
CA PRO A 28 -27.33 -9.26 -6.60
C PRO A 28 -26.55 -7.95 -6.58
N LYS A 29 -26.54 -7.24 -5.45
CA LYS A 29 -25.81 -5.97 -5.30
C LYS A 29 -24.29 -6.14 -5.40
N ALA A 30 -23.79 -7.36 -5.25
CA ALA A 30 -22.36 -7.64 -5.33
C ALA A 30 -21.77 -7.36 -6.72
N GLU A 31 -22.60 -7.43 -7.75
CA GLU A 31 -22.17 -7.21 -9.13
C GLU A 31 -21.62 -5.79 -9.36
N ALA A 32 -22.09 -4.82 -8.57
CA ALA A 32 -21.65 -3.43 -8.65
C ALA A 32 -20.22 -3.19 -8.13
N TRP A 33 -19.63 -4.19 -7.46
CA TRP A 33 -18.34 -4.02 -6.80
C TRP A 33 -17.22 -4.76 -7.55
N LEU A 34 -16.05 -4.13 -7.58
CA LEU A 34 -14.87 -4.77 -8.19
C LEU A 34 -14.48 -6.05 -7.43
N PHE A 35 -14.57 -6.03 -6.11
CA PHE A 35 -14.30 -7.17 -5.26
C PHE A 35 -15.58 -7.64 -4.57
N PRO A 36 -16.43 -8.41 -5.29
CA PRO A 36 -17.70 -8.88 -4.73
C PRO A 36 -17.46 -9.89 -3.62
N SER A 37 -18.45 -10.03 -2.74
CA SER A 37 -18.44 -10.96 -1.64
C SER A 37 -19.80 -11.59 -1.46
N ARG A 38 -19.81 -12.79 -0.91
CA ARG A 38 -21.03 -13.51 -0.55
C ARG A 38 -21.67 -13.01 0.74
N GLY A 39 -20.96 -12.16 1.48
CA GLY A 39 -21.47 -11.54 2.69
C GLY A 39 -22.62 -10.56 2.41
N SER A 40 -23.29 -10.13 3.47
CA SER A 40 -24.47 -9.25 3.39
C SER A 40 -24.18 -7.91 2.72
N GLU A 41 -22.95 -7.40 2.82
CA GLU A 41 -22.55 -6.14 2.22
C GLU A 41 -22.39 -6.23 0.70
N GLY A 42 -22.18 -7.42 0.16
CA GLY A 42 -21.99 -7.65 -1.27
C GLY A 42 -20.59 -7.35 -1.78
N HIS A 43 -19.74 -6.78 -0.97
CA HIS A 43 -18.35 -6.47 -1.33
C HIS A 43 -17.36 -6.96 -0.28
N LEU A 44 -16.11 -7.09 -0.68
CA LEU A 44 -15.02 -7.42 0.25
C LEU A 44 -14.95 -6.33 1.35
N THR A 45 -15.07 -6.73 2.59
CA THR A 45 -14.99 -5.80 3.72
C THR A 45 -13.55 -5.54 4.12
N ARG A 46 -13.32 -4.44 4.84
CA ARG A 46 -12.02 -4.11 5.41
C ARG A 46 -11.50 -5.23 6.31
N ALA A 47 -12.38 -5.76 7.17
CA ALA A 47 -12.03 -6.84 8.08
C ALA A 47 -11.63 -8.12 7.33
N ARG A 48 -12.38 -8.49 6.30
CA ARG A 48 -12.06 -9.69 5.51
C ARG A 48 -10.78 -9.51 4.72
N PHE A 49 -10.54 -8.33 4.17
CA PHE A 49 -9.29 -8.03 3.49
C PHE A 49 -8.08 -8.18 4.42
N GLY A 50 -8.20 -7.68 5.65
CA GLY A 50 -7.17 -7.86 6.66
C GLY A 50 -6.89 -9.33 6.97
N GLN A 51 -7.95 -10.16 7.07
CA GLN A 51 -7.82 -11.60 7.28
C GLN A 51 -7.10 -12.28 6.11
N LEU A 52 -7.46 -11.92 4.87
CA LEU A 52 -6.82 -12.47 3.68
C LEU A 52 -5.33 -12.14 3.64
N LEU A 53 -4.95 -10.92 4.02
CA LEU A 53 -3.55 -10.53 4.09
C LEU A 53 -2.78 -11.35 5.12
N LYS A 54 -3.41 -11.66 6.25
CA LYS A 54 -2.78 -12.51 7.28
C LYS A 54 -2.61 -13.94 6.79
N GLU A 55 -3.59 -14.48 6.09
CA GLU A 55 -3.50 -15.81 5.48
C GLU A 55 -2.35 -15.88 4.47
N LEU A 56 -2.24 -14.85 3.61
CA LEU A 56 -1.14 -14.74 2.65
C LEU A 56 0.22 -14.59 3.32
N ALA A 57 0.28 -13.85 4.42
CA ALA A 57 1.50 -13.69 5.19
C ALA A 57 2.01 -15.03 5.71
N VAL A 58 1.12 -15.86 6.25
CA VAL A 58 1.46 -17.20 6.72
C VAL A 58 2.01 -18.05 5.57
N GLU A 59 1.35 -18.04 4.42
CA GLU A 59 1.81 -18.77 3.24
C GLU A 59 3.19 -18.31 2.77
N ALA A 60 3.46 -17.01 2.89
CA ALA A 60 4.73 -16.40 2.49
C ALA A 60 5.84 -16.56 3.55
N GLY A 61 5.56 -17.18 4.68
CA GLY A 61 6.53 -17.34 5.76
C GLY A 61 6.76 -16.07 6.57
N LEU A 62 5.83 -15.12 6.51
CA LEU A 62 5.90 -13.87 7.27
C LEU A 62 5.06 -13.98 8.54
N ASP A 63 5.42 -13.18 9.55
CA ASP A 63 4.62 -13.09 10.77
C ASP A 63 3.31 -12.35 10.49
N PRO A 64 2.14 -13.03 10.59
CA PRO A 64 0.86 -12.39 10.29
C PRO A 64 0.53 -11.22 11.21
N ARG A 65 1.12 -11.14 12.40
CA ARG A 65 0.93 -10.02 13.32
C ARG A 65 1.53 -8.72 12.79
N ARG A 66 2.47 -8.81 11.87
CA ARG A 66 3.19 -7.68 11.28
C ARG A 66 2.61 -7.23 9.94
N VAL A 67 1.57 -7.88 9.46
CA VAL A 67 0.96 -7.61 8.15
C VAL A 67 -0.47 -7.13 8.32
N SER A 68 -0.75 -5.95 7.81
CA SER A 68 -2.08 -5.35 7.78
C SER A 68 -2.16 -4.37 6.60
N PRO A 69 -3.35 -3.95 6.18
CA PRO A 69 -3.46 -2.92 5.14
C PRO A 69 -2.69 -1.64 5.49
N HIS A 70 -2.74 -1.19 6.74
CA HIS A 70 -2.00 -0.01 7.19
C HIS A 70 -0.49 -0.19 7.10
N VAL A 71 0.01 -1.35 7.50
CA VAL A 71 1.45 -1.66 7.42
C VAL A 71 1.91 -1.67 5.97
N LEU A 72 1.16 -2.29 5.06
CA LEU A 72 1.48 -2.31 3.64
C LEU A 72 1.49 -0.90 3.06
N ARG A 73 0.48 -0.10 3.38
CA ARG A 73 0.39 1.29 2.95
C ARG A 73 1.58 2.11 3.45
N HIS A 74 1.90 1.98 4.72
CA HIS A 74 3.03 2.68 5.33
C HIS A 74 4.37 2.25 4.70
N SER A 75 4.57 0.95 4.51
CA SER A 75 5.77 0.41 3.87
C SER A 75 5.93 0.92 2.44
N PHE A 76 4.85 0.92 1.68
CA PHE A 76 4.84 1.43 0.30
C PHE A 76 5.21 2.92 0.26
N ALA A 77 4.57 3.72 1.10
CA ALA A 77 4.82 5.15 1.16
C ALA A 77 6.25 5.46 1.60
N SER A 78 6.74 4.76 2.62
CA SER A 78 8.11 4.92 3.10
C SER A 78 9.14 4.53 2.04
N HIS A 79 8.87 3.45 1.32
CA HIS A 79 9.72 2.99 0.22
C HIS A 79 9.80 4.04 -0.90
N LEU A 80 8.66 4.59 -1.30
CA LEU A 80 8.63 5.65 -2.32
C LEU A 80 9.42 6.88 -1.89
N LEU A 81 9.23 7.33 -0.65
CA LEU A 81 9.99 8.47 -0.12
C LEU A 81 11.48 8.18 -0.08
N ALA A 82 11.87 6.97 0.31
CA ALA A 82 13.28 6.56 0.33
C ALA A 82 13.91 6.55 -1.07
N HIS A 83 13.10 6.40 -2.12
CA HIS A 83 13.55 6.40 -3.51
C HIS A 83 13.32 7.73 -4.25
N GLY A 84 13.02 8.79 -3.52
CA GLY A 84 12.98 10.13 -4.07
C GLY A 84 11.62 10.71 -4.41
N ALA A 85 10.55 9.99 -4.14
CA ALA A 85 9.20 10.54 -4.34
C ALA A 85 8.99 11.74 -3.41
N ASP A 86 8.34 12.79 -3.92
CA ASP A 86 7.98 13.92 -3.09
C ASP A 86 6.66 13.65 -2.34
N LEU A 87 6.43 14.45 -1.29
CA LEU A 87 5.28 14.27 -0.43
C LEU A 87 3.96 14.52 -1.16
N ARG A 88 3.94 15.44 -2.12
CA ARG A 88 2.75 15.78 -2.89
C ARG A 88 2.34 14.62 -3.81
N SER A 89 3.29 14.04 -4.51
CA SER A 89 3.05 12.85 -5.34
C SER A 89 2.52 11.70 -4.50
N LEU A 90 3.09 11.52 -3.31
CA LEU A 90 2.64 10.51 -2.38
C LEU A 90 1.20 10.73 -1.93
N GLN A 91 0.81 11.96 -1.63
CA GLN A 91 -0.58 12.29 -1.28
C GLN A 91 -1.54 11.92 -2.40
N GLN A 92 -1.17 12.19 -3.65
CA GLN A 92 -1.98 11.83 -4.81
C GLN A 92 -2.13 10.32 -4.94
N MET A 93 -1.06 9.58 -4.74
CA MET A 93 -1.07 8.11 -4.81
C MET A 93 -1.92 7.47 -3.70
N LEU A 94 -1.94 8.10 -2.53
CA LEU A 94 -2.72 7.62 -1.39
C LEU A 94 -4.18 8.09 -1.40
N GLY A 95 -4.59 8.85 -2.42
CA GLY A 95 -5.97 9.31 -2.55
C GLY A 95 -6.34 10.45 -1.62
N HIS A 96 -5.43 11.39 -1.39
CA HIS A 96 -5.62 12.51 -0.45
C HIS A 96 -5.98 12.03 0.96
N ALA A 97 -5.28 11.00 1.39
CA ALA A 97 -5.42 10.49 2.73
C ALA A 97 -5.22 11.61 3.76
N ASP A 98 -5.83 11.41 4.89
CA ASP A 98 -5.83 12.26 6.07
C ASP A 98 -4.50 13.01 6.27
N ILE A 99 -4.59 14.28 6.65
CA ILE A 99 -3.46 15.16 6.96
C ILE A 99 -2.53 14.53 8.03
N ALA A 100 -3.11 13.82 9.01
CA ALA A 100 -2.34 13.12 10.03
C ALA A 100 -1.42 12.07 9.42
N THR A 101 -1.87 11.33 8.41
CA THR A 101 -1.06 10.38 7.68
C THR A 101 0.11 11.07 6.98
N THR A 102 -0.16 12.25 6.40
CA THR A 102 0.87 13.07 5.73
C THR A 102 1.96 13.50 6.72
N GLN A 103 1.60 13.85 7.95
CA GLN A 103 2.56 14.25 8.97
C GLN A 103 3.52 13.11 9.33
N ILE A 104 3.03 11.87 9.40
CA ILE A 104 3.87 10.69 9.63
C ILE A 104 4.92 10.56 8.53
N TYR A 105 4.52 10.75 7.27
CA TYR A 105 5.43 10.66 6.14
C TYR A 105 6.41 11.82 6.08
N THR A 106 6.04 13.00 6.54
CA THR A 106 6.94 14.12 6.68
C THR A 106 8.09 13.76 7.63
N HIS A 107 7.79 13.06 8.73
CA HIS A 107 8.81 12.60 9.66
C HIS A 107 9.77 11.61 9.00
N VAL A 108 9.25 10.67 8.21
CA VAL A 108 10.08 9.72 7.44
C VAL A 108 10.99 10.45 6.46
N LEU A 109 10.48 11.49 5.81
CA LEU A 109 11.26 12.30 4.89
C LEU A 109 12.39 13.05 5.61
N ASP A 110 12.12 13.62 6.79
CA ASP A 110 13.12 14.28 7.61
C ASP A 110 14.23 13.33 8.04
N GLU A 111 13.87 12.12 8.45
CA GLU A 111 14.82 11.07 8.78
C GLU A 111 15.72 10.72 7.59
N ARG A 112 15.13 10.62 6.42
CA ARG A 112 15.87 10.36 5.19
C ARG A 112 16.84 11.48 4.86
N LEU A 113 16.41 12.73 4.98
CA LEU A 113 17.28 13.89 4.75
C LEU A 113 18.44 13.90 5.72
N LYS A 114 18.22 13.58 6.99
CA LYS A 114 19.27 13.44 7.98
C LYS A 114 20.30 12.40 7.56
N ARG A 115 19.85 11.22 7.13
CA ARG A 115 20.74 10.16 6.67
C ARG A 115 21.58 10.60 5.48
N LEU A 116 20.97 11.31 4.53
CA LEU A 116 21.68 11.81 3.36
C LEU A 116 22.76 12.82 3.76
N VAL A 117 22.44 13.72 4.70
CA VAL A 117 23.42 14.68 5.22
C VAL A 117 24.55 13.97 5.95
N GLU A 118 24.25 13.00 6.79
CA GLU A 118 25.25 12.21 7.51
C GLU A 118 26.16 11.42 6.56
N GLN A 119 25.62 10.86 5.49
CA GLN A 119 26.39 10.16 4.48
C GLN A 119 27.26 11.11 3.66
N ALA A 120 26.77 12.29 3.35
CA ALA A 120 27.50 13.28 2.59
C ALA A 120 28.57 14.00 3.44
N HIS A 121 28.29 14.22 4.72
CA HIS A 121 29.16 14.98 5.63
C HIS A 121 30.58 14.43 5.72
N PRO A 122 30.82 13.12 5.90
CA PRO A 122 32.17 12.59 5.91
C PRO A 122 32.91 12.84 4.60
N LEU A 123 32.24 12.79 3.49
CA LEU A 123 32.84 13.05 2.18
C LEU A 123 33.15 14.54 2.00
N ALA A 124 32.31 15.40 2.55
CA ALA A 124 32.49 16.85 2.46
C ALA A 124 33.55 17.38 3.43
N THR A 125 33.79 16.71 4.56
CA THR A 125 34.59 17.23 5.65
C THR A 125 35.95 16.59 5.79
N GLY A 126 36.36 15.82 4.84
CA GLY A 126 37.73 15.37 4.88
C GLY A 126 37.94 13.87 5.04
N LYS A 127 36.91 13.11 4.99
CA LYS A 127 37.09 11.67 4.78
C LYS A 127 37.77 11.40 3.45
N LEU A 128 37.79 12.41 2.62
CA LEU A 128 38.51 12.44 1.37
C LEU A 128 39.98 12.71 1.55
N SER A 129 40.36 13.14 2.70
CA SER A 129 41.77 13.36 3.01
C SER A 129 42.50 12.04 3.32
#